data_03dec4d15d26be71d90e4851ea0a5ecc
#
_entry.id   03dec4d15d26be71d90e4851ea0a5ecc
#
_cell.length_a   1.000
_cell.length_b   1.000
_cell.length_c   1.000
_cell.angle_alpha   90.00
_cell.angle_beta   90.00
_cell.angle_gamma   90.00
#
_symmetry.space_group_name_H-M   'P 1'
#
loop_
_entity.id
_entity.type
_entity.pdbx_description
1 polymer ?
#
loop_
_entity_poly.entity_id
_entity_poly.type
_entity_poly.pdbx_seq_one_letter_code
_entity_poly.pdbx_strand_id
1 'polypeptide(L)'
;MDNNQKNFGLIGVAGYIAVRHLKAIKDTGNKLLASLDRFDSVGLIDSYFPNSDFFVEFERFDRHFDKLKRGGTKIDYVSICSPNYLHDSHIRFALRHHADAICEKPIVLIRDGPDVA
;
A
#
# COMPACT_ATOMS: atom_id res chain seq x y z
N MET A 1 16.46 17.53 4.56
CA MET A 1 16.27 16.11 4.82
C MET A 1 14.91 15.88 5.46
N ASP A 2 14.18 14.98 4.92
CA ASP A 2 12.84 14.73 5.39
C ASP A 2 12.77 13.43 6.19
N ASN A 3 12.73 13.55 7.52
CA ASN A 3 12.64 12.40 8.40
C ASN A 3 11.22 11.90 8.55
N ASN A 4 10.26 12.59 7.93
CA ASN A 4 8.86 12.23 8.04
C ASN A 4 8.34 11.48 6.83
N GLN A 5 9.23 11.18 5.87
CA GLN A 5 8.83 10.46 4.68
C GLN A 5 8.42 9.05 5.04
N LYS A 6 7.23 8.65 4.59
CA LYS A 6 6.69 7.32 4.87
C LYS A 6 6.69 6.48 3.62
N ASN A 7 6.76 5.18 3.82
CA ASN A 7 6.73 4.20 2.74
C ASN A 7 5.34 3.57 2.66
N PHE A 8 4.78 3.56 1.47
CA PHE A 8 3.44 3.05 1.24
C PHE A 8 3.46 1.81 0.36
N GLY A 9 2.51 0.90 0.61
CA GLY A 9 2.10 -0.11 -0.32
C GLY A 9 0.68 0.22 -0.78
N LEU A 10 0.28 -0.27 -1.94
CA LEU A 10 -1.04 -0.01 -2.50
C LEU A 10 -1.63 -1.30 -3.05
N ILE A 11 -2.84 -1.63 -2.65
CA ILE A 11 -3.56 -2.79 -3.16
C ILE A 11 -4.79 -2.31 -3.92
N GLY A 12 -4.96 -2.81 -5.14
CA GLY A 12 -6.09 -2.42 -5.98
C GLY A 12 -5.80 -1.16 -6.75
N VAL A 13 -4.90 -1.24 -7.73
CA VAL A 13 -4.40 -0.07 -8.45
C VAL A 13 -5.38 0.43 -9.50
N ALA A 14 -6.18 -0.47 -10.07
CA ALA A 14 -7.12 -0.10 -11.12
C ALA A 14 -8.26 0.75 -10.56
N GLY A 15 -8.68 1.75 -11.30
CA GLY A 15 -9.77 2.61 -10.90
C GLY A 15 -9.32 3.96 -10.38
N TYR A 16 -10.22 4.93 -10.42
CA TYR A 16 -9.83 6.29 -10.11
C TYR A 16 -9.67 6.55 -8.60
N ILE A 17 -10.20 5.68 -7.76
CA ILE A 17 -9.97 5.81 -6.32
C ILE A 17 -8.50 5.62 -6.02
N ALA A 18 -7.87 4.63 -6.68
CA ALA A 18 -6.43 4.41 -6.54
C ALA A 18 -5.63 5.63 -7.00
N VAL A 19 -6.08 6.29 -8.06
CA VAL A 19 -5.42 7.51 -8.55
C VAL A 19 -5.39 8.58 -7.45
N ARG A 20 -6.49 8.72 -6.73
CA ARG A 20 -6.55 9.69 -5.63
C ARG A 20 -5.54 9.36 -4.54
N HIS A 21 -5.39 8.08 -4.21
CA HIS A 21 -4.39 7.65 -3.23
C HIS A 21 -2.97 7.89 -3.74
N LEU A 22 -2.72 7.55 -5.01
CA LEU A 22 -1.41 7.78 -5.61
C LEU A 22 -1.03 9.25 -5.57
N LYS A 23 -1.98 10.11 -5.93
CA LYS A 23 -1.74 11.54 -5.93
C LYS A 23 -1.48 12.05 -4.51
N ALA A 24 -2.25 11.58 -3.54
CA ALA A 24 -2.07 11.99 -2.15
C ALA A 24 -0.71 11.56 -1.61
N ILE A 25 -0.29 10.35 -1.91
CA ILE A 25 1.02 9.85 -1.48
C ILE A 25 2.12 10.73 -2.06
N LYS A 26 2.01 11.04 -3.35
CA LYS A 26 3.01 11.85 -4.02
C LYS A 26 3.02 13.28 -3.52
N ASP A 27 1.85 13.90 -3.38
CA ASP A 27 1.72 15.29 -2.98
C ASP A 27 2.22 15.52 -1.56
N THR A 28 2.15 14.52 -0.71
CA THR A 28 2.63 14.61 0.67
C THR A 28 4.11 14.28 0.81
N GLY A 29 4.80 14.01 -0.30
CA GLY A 29 6.23 13.74 -0.27
C GLY A 29 6.60 12.34 0.20
N ASN A 30 5.66 11.42 0.21
CA ASN A 30 5.91 10.04 0.61
C ASN A 30 6.25 9.16 -0.58
N LYS A 31 6.63 7.93 -0.30
CA LYS A 31 7.06 6.98 -1.34
C LYS A 31 6.08 5.83 -1.46
N LEU A 32 5.88 5.38 -2.68
CA LEU A 32 5.18 4.12 -2.93
C LEU A 32 6.24 3.10 -3.33
N LEU A 33 6.42 2.08 -2.51
CA LEU A 33 7.45 1.07 -2.76
C LEU A 33 6.93 -0.15 -3.51
N ALA A 34 5.69 -0.51 -3.31
CA ALA A 34 5.12 -1.70 -3.92
C ALA A 34 3.63 -1.55 -4.12
N SER A 35 3.12 -2.13 -5.19
CA SER A 35 1.69 -2.10 -5.47
C SER A 35 1.24 -3.43 -6.06
N LEU A 36 -0.03 -3.74 -5.87
CA LEU A 36 -0.64 -4.99 -6.29
C LEU A 36 -1.97 -4.73 -6.98
N ASP A 37 -2.13 -5.32 -8.14
CA ASP A 37 -3.43 -5.41 -8.79
C ASP A 37 -3.43 -6.66 -9.67
N ARG A 38 -4.55 -7.36 -9.74
CA ARG A 38 -4.67 -8.54 -10.58
C ARG A 38 -4.65 -8.19 -12.06
N PHE A 39 -4.88 -6.93 -12.39
CA PHE A 39 -4.79 -6.45 -13.77
C PHE A 39 -3.51 -5.67 -13.95
N ASP A 40 -2.98 -5.68 -15.17
CA ASP A 40 -1.75 -4.96 -15.45
C ASP A 40 -2.01 -3.46 -15.49
N SER A 41 -1.67 -2.80 -14.42
CA SER A 41 -1.86 -1.35 -14.28
C SER A 41 -0.53 -0.64 -14.08
N VAL A 42 0.56 -1.24 -14.56
CA VAL A 42 1.90 -0.71 -14.33
C VAL A 42 2.08 0.69 -14.91
N GLY A 43 1.42 0.98 -16.03
CA GLY A 43 1.53 2.30 -16.65
C GLY A 43 1.04 3.42 -15.74
N LEU A 44 -0.04 3.15 -14.99
CA LEU A 44 -0.55 4.13 -14.04
C LEU A 44 0.46 4.35 -12.92
N ILE A 45 1.03 3.28 -12.39
CA ILE A 45 2.02 3.37 -11.33
C ILE A 45 3.25 4.14 -11.83
N ASP A 46 3.71 3.84 -13.03
CA ASP A 46 4.90 4.50 -13.58
C ASP A 46 4.72 6.00 -13.73
N SER A 47 3.48 6.45 -13.96
CA SER A 47 3.23 7.88 -14.12
C SER A 47 3.38 8.66 -12.82
N TYR A 48 3.23 7.99 -11.67
CA TYR A 48 3.37 8.62 -10.36
C TYR A 48 4.64 8.20 -9.63
N PHE A 49 4.99 6.91 -9.71
CA PHE A 49 6.11 6.36 -8.97
C PHE A 49 6.88 5.37 -9.85
N PRO A 50 7.75 5.86 -10.73
CA PRO A 50 8.43 4.98 -11.69
C PRO A 50 9.37 3.96 -11.05
N ASN A 51 9.78 4.18 -9.80
CA ASN A 51 10.67 3.26 -9.12
C ASN A 51 9.95 2.26 -8.20
N SER A 52 8.62 2.26 -8.25
CA SER A 52 7.83 1.34 -7.44
C SER A 52 7.76 -0.03 -8.11
N ASP A 53 7.75 -1.08 -7.31
CA ASP A 53 7.60 -2.45 -7.81
C ASP A 53 6.11 -2.80 -7.91
N PHE A 54 5.73 -3.36 -9.06
CA PHE A 54 4.34 -3.72 -9.31
C PHE A 54 4.18 -5.23 -9.40
N PHE A 55 3.12 -5.74 -8.78
CA PHE A 55 2.84 -7.17 -8.73
C PHE A 55 1.41 -7.45 -9.15
N VAL A 56 1.21 -8.60 -9.80
CA VAL A 56 -0.12 -9.08 -10.15
C VAL A 56 -0.53 -10.29 -9.30
N GLU A 57 0.40 -10.84 -8.54
CA GLU A 57 0.14 -11.99 -7.67
C GLU A 57 0.34 -11.62 -6.22
N PHE A 58 -0.66 -11.94 -5.40
CA PHE A 58 -0.63 -11.58 -3.98
C PHE A 58 0.57 -12.22 -3.26
N GLU A 59 0.87 -13.47 -3.56
CA GLU A 59 1.96 -14.16 -2.88
C GLU A 59 3.31 -13.50 -3.13
N ARG A 60 3.54 -13.02 -4.34
CA ARG A 60 4.78 -12.32 -4.67
C ARG A 60 4.86 -10.98 -3.97
N PHE A 61 3.73 -10.28 -3.91
CA PHE A 61 3.63 -9.02 -3.20
C PHE A 61 3.94 -9.22 -1.71
N ASP A 62 3.36 -10.26 -1.11
CA ASP A 62 3.59 -10.60 0.28
C ASP A 62 5.07 -10.90 0.55
N ARG A 63 5.67 -11.72 -0.29
CA ARG A 63 7.10 -12.03 -0.14
C ARG A 63 7.99 -10.82 -0.31
N HIS A 64 7.58 -9.90 -1.16
CA HIS A 64 8.34 -8.67 -1.36
C HIS A 64 8.37 -7.83 -0.09
N PHE A 65 7.27 -7.79 0.64
CA PHE A 65 7.25 -7.11 1.94
C PHE A 65 8.26 -7.71 2.91
N ASP A 66 8.33 -9.04 2.96
CA ASP A 66 9.31 -9.71 3.79
C ASP A 66 10.74 -9.40 3.35
N LYS A 67 10.97 -9.37 2.05
CA LYS A 67 12.28 -9.06 1.50
C LYS A 67 12.71 -7.64 1.87
N LEU A 68 11.81 -6.69 1.76
CA LEU A 68 12.10 -5.30 2.12
C LEU A 68 12.44 -5.21 3.60
N LYS A 69 11.67 -5.90 4.44
CA LYS A 69 11.87 -5.87 5.88
C LYS A 69 13.25 -6.45 6.26
N ARG A 70 13.62 -7.57 5.64
CA ARG A 70 14.94 -8.16 5.89
C ARG A 70 16.06 -7.24 5.45
N GLY A 71 15.81 -6.42 4.45
CA GLY A 71 16.79 -5.43 3.99
C GLY A 71 16.78 -4.12 4.76
N GLY A 72 15.97 -4.03 5.81
CA GLY A 72 15.92 -2.84 6.65
C GLY A 72 14.91 -1.79 6.21
N THR A 73 14.06 -2.10 5.26
CA THR A 73 13.05 -1.17 4.76
C THR A 73 11.67 -1.61 5.21
N LYS A 74 10.97 -0.74 5.90
CA LYS A 74 9.62 -1.03 6.38
C LYS A 74 8.61 -0.28 5.55
N ILE A 75 7.48 -0.93 5.25
CA ILE A 75 6.33 -0.24 4.70
C ILE A 75 5.46 0.20 5.86
N ASP A 76 5.20 1.49 5.94
CA ASP A 76 4.50 2.09 7.07
C ASP A 76 2.99 2.00 6.92
N TYR A 77 2.50 2.19 5.70
CA TYR A 77 1.06 2.21 5.41
C TYR A 77 0.75 1.38 4.19
N VAL A 78 -0.39 0.70 4.21
CA VAL A 78 -0.93 0.03 3.03
C VAL A 78 -2.28 0.66 2.72
N SER A 79 -2.38 1.30 1.56
CA SER A 79 -3.65 1.83 1.06
C SER A 79 -4.41 0.70 0.39
N ILE A 80 -5.65 0.45 0.81
CA ILE A 80 -6.45 -0.65 0.32
C ILE A 80 -7.59 -0.08 -0.52
N CYS A 81 -7.49 -0.25 -1.84
CA CYS A 81 -8.47 0.21 -2.80
C CYS A 81 -9.15 -0.96 -3.51
N SER A 82 -8.96 -2.17 -3.00
CA SER A 82 -9.56 -3.38 -3.55
C SER A 82 -11.06 -3.45 -3.25
N PRO A 83 -11.80 -4.35 -3.92
CA PRO A 83 -13.21 -4.52 -3.63
C PRO A 83 -13.48 -4.84 -2.17
N ASN A 84 -14.66 -4.41 -1.69
CA ASN A 84 -15.00 -4.54 -0.27
C ASN A 84 -14.87 -5.95 0.28
N TYR A 85 -15.20 -6.96 -0.52
CA TYR A 85 -15.15 -8.34 -0.03
C TYR A 85 -13.73 -8.83 0.24
N LEU A 86 -12.71 -8.11 -0.23
CA LEU A 86 -11.32 -8.45 0.02
C LEU A 86 -10.70 -7.59 1.11
N HIS A 87 -11.41 -6.59 1.61
CA HIS A 87 -10.83 -5.63 2.56
C HIS A 87 -10.32 -6.33 3.83
N ASP A 88 -11.10 -7.26 4.38
CA ASP A 88 -10.70 -7.91 5.62
C ASP A 88 -9.36 -8.64 5.47
N SER A 89 -9.21 -9.42 4.40
CA SER A 89 -7.97 -10.16 4.20
C SER A 89 -6.79 -9.21 3.92
N HIS A 90 -7.05 -8.12 3.22
CA HIS A 90 -5.98 -7.16 2.94
C HIS A 90 -5.59 -6.36 4.17
N ILE A 91 -6.55 -6.04 5.03
CA ILE A 91 -6.25 -5.41 6.31
C ILE A 91 -5.39 -6.32 7.17
N ARG A 92 -5.74 -7.61 7.25
CA ARG A 92 -4.96 -8.58 8.00
C ARG A 92 -3.55 -8.71 7.45
N PHE A 93 -3.41 -8.67 6.12
CA PHE A 93 -2.10 -8.67 5.49
C PHE A 93 -1.25 -7.49 5.96
N ALA A 94 -1.82 -6.29 5.93
CA ALA A 94 -1.10 -5.10 6.35
C ALA A 94 -0.65 -5.21 7.80
N LEU A 95 -1.56 -5.60 8.68
CA LEU A 95 -1.26 -5.70 10.12
C LEU A 95 -0.22 -6.79 10.39
N ARG A 96 -0.27 -7.90 9.64
CA ARG A 96 0.74 -8.96 9.78
C ARG A 96 2.13 -8.45 9.46
N HIS A 97 2.24 -7.50 8.56
CA HIS A 97 3.51 -6.88 8.22
C HIS A 97 3.81 -5.62 9.03
N HIS A 98 3.04 -5.39 10.08
CA HIS A 98 3.21 -4.25 10.98
C HIS A 98 3.05 -2.90 10.27
N ALA A 99 2.20 -2.86 9.27
CA ALA A 99 1.83 -1.63 8.59
C ALA A 99 0.41 -1.23 8.99
N ASP A 100 0.14 0.06 9.03
CA ASP A 100 -1.21 0.54 9.24
C ASP A 100 -1.98 0.46 7.93
N ALA A 101 -3.26 0.14 8.00
CA ALA A 101 -4.09 -0.01 6.81
C ALA A 101 -5.00 1.21 6.64
N ILE A 102 -5.06 1.74 5.43
CA ILE A 102 -5.94 2.87 5.09
C ILE A 102 -6.98 2.37 4.10
N CYS A 103 -8.24 2.47 4.48
CA CYS A 103 -9.36 2.01 3.66
C CYS A 103 -10.30 3.16 3.32
N GLU A 104 -10.96 3.05 2.18
CA GLU A 104 -12.00 4.00 1.79
C GLU A 104 -13.38 3.53 2.26
N LYS A 105 -14.32 4.47 2.26
CA LYS A 105 -15.76 4.28 2.44
C LYS A 105 -16.20 3.81 3.82
N PRO A 106 -16.20 4.64 4.80
CA PRO A 106 -15.52 5.93 4.86
C PRO A 106 -14.03 5.71 4.99
N ILE A 107 -13.24 6.77 4.87
CA ILE A 107 -11.80 6.64 5.04
C ILE A 107 -11.54 6.25 6.48
N VAL A 108 -10.89 5.11 6.64
CA VAL A 108 -10.61 4.54 7.96
C VAL A 108 -9.16 4.16 8.03
N LEU A 109 -8.51 4.54 9.12
CA LEU A 109 -7.15 4.11 9.42
C LEU A 109 -7.22 3.02 10.47
N ILE A 110 -6.71 1.85 10.13
CA ILE A 110 -6.66 0.71 11.04
C ILE A 110 -5.22 0.52 11.45
N ARG A 111 -4.96 0.69 12.72
CA ARG A 111 -3.61 0.70 13.22
C ARG A 111 -3.14 -0.68 13.64
N ASP A 112 -1.86 -0.90 13.46
CA ASP A 112 -1.18 -2.09 13.94
C ASP A 112 -1.02 -2.00 15.46
N GLY A 113 -0.98 -3.18 16.09
CA GLY A 113 -0.73 -3.28 17.53
C GLY A 113 -1.99 -3.24 18.36
N PRO A 114 -1.84 -3.34 19.67
CA PRO A 114 -3.00 -3.30 20.56
C PRO A 114 -3.68 -1.95 20.41
N ASP A 115 -4.90 -2.03 19.96
CA ASP A 115 -5.65 -0.84 19.76
C ASP A 115 -6.24 -0.41 21.08
N VAL A 116 -5.96 0.78 21.42
CA VAL A 116 -6.48 1.33 22.66
C VAL A 116 -7.79 1.99 22.31
N ALA A 117 -8.82 1.30 22.55
CA ALA A 117 -10.14 1.81 22.23
C ALA A 117 -10.40 3.13 22.95
#